data_9e1f89b11828ca1a0ce26a1e911896f5
#
_entry.id   9e1f89b11828ca1a0ce26a1e911896f5
#
_cell.length_a   1.000
_cell.length_b   1.000
_cell.length_c   1.000
_cell.angle_alpha   90.00
_cell.angle_beta   90.00
_cell.angle_gamma   90.00
#
_symmetry.space_group_name_H-M   'P 1'
#
loop_
_entity.id
_entity.type
_entity.pdbx_description
1 polymer ?
#
loop_
_entity_poly.entity_id
_entity_poly.type
_entity_poly.pdbx_seq_one_letter_code
_entity_poly.pdbx_strand_id
1 'polypeptide(L)'
;EIPLRLVGSEMCIRDRRSINLFASVGYTGESRELSSVYRNLQDNQIVQVGVQIPILDWGKRRGKVRVAKSNRDVVLSKIRQEQINFNQDIFLLVEHFNNQAQQLEIAKEADGIAQQRYKTSIETFLIGKINTLDLNDAQNAKDEARRKHISELYYYWYYFYQIRSLTLWDFQANTELE
;
A
#
# COMPACT_ATOMS: atom_id res chain seq x y z
N GLU A 1 -8.38 -1.85 -1.87
CA GLU A 1 -9.56 -2.00 -0.99
C GLU A 1 -9.47 -3.34 -0.29
N ILE A 2 -9.02 -3.34 0.96
CA ILE A 2 -9.13 -4.50 1.82
C ILE A 2 -10.57 -4.46 2.35
N PRO A 3 -11.42 -5.43 2.02
CA PRO A 3 -12.75 -5.46 2.61
C PRO A 3 -12.58 -5.62 4.11
N LEU A 4 -12.95 -4.59 4.86
CA LEU A 4 -13.16 -4.62 6.31
C LEU A 4 -14.37 -5.53 6.61
N ARG A 5 -14.28 -6.78 6.19
CA ARG A 5 -15.29 -7.77 6.45
C ARG A 5 -15.04 -8.30 7.86
N LEU A 6 -15.88 -7.92 8.74
CA LEU A 6 -16.22 -8.37 10.08
C LEU A 6 -15.83 -9.83 10.41
N VAL A 7 -14.53 -10.13 10.42
CA VAL A 7 -14.03 -11.46 10.81
C VAL A 7 -14.36 -11.77 12.27
N GLY A 8 -14.63 -10.73 13.09
CA GLY A 8 -14.96 -10.90 14.51
C GLY A 8 -16.42 -11.24 14.81
N SER A 9 -17.38 -10.83 13.98
CA SER A 9 -18.80 -11.05 14.27
C SER A 9 -19.29 -12.45 13.89
N GLU A 10 -18.76 -13.00 12.81
CA GLU A 10 -19.12 -14.37 12.36
C GLU A 10 -18.60 -15.45 13.33
N MET A 11 -17.44 -15.23 13.96
CA MET A 11 -16.91 -16.16 14.97
C MET A 11 -17.76 -16.20 16.25
N CYS A 12 -18.35 -15.07 16.66
CA CYS A 12 -19.19 -15.00 17.84
C CYS A 12 -20.58 -15.64 17.64
N ILE A 13 -21.11 -15.61 16.42
CA ILE A 13 -22.39 -16.23 16.08
C ILE A 13 -22.25 -17.74 15.96
N ARG A 14 -21.14 -18.22 15.42
CA ARG A 14 -20.88 -19.64 15.16
C ARG A 14 -20.69 -20.48 16.43
N ASP A 15 -20.20 -19.89 17.50
CA ASP A 15 -19.92 -20.61 18.76
C ASP A 15 -21.13 -20.65 19.73
N ARG A 16 -22.19 -19.93 19.46
CA ARG A 16 -23.33 -19.84 20.40
C ARG A 16 -24.39 -20.89 20.17
N ARG A 17 -24.68 -21.22 18.93
CA ARG A 17 -25.62 -22.25 18.48
C ARG A 17 -25.26 -22.63 17.05
N SER A 18 -25.04 -23.90 16.77
CA SER A 18 -24.91 -24.34 15.38
C SER A 18 -26.20 -25.04 14.96
N ILE A 19 -26.76 -24.57 13.87
CA ILE A 19 -27.89 -25.21 13.20
C ILE A 19 -27.31 -25.86 11.94
N ASN A 20 -27.35 -27.16 11.86
CA ASN A 20 -26.90 -27.92 10.70
C ASN A 20 -28.13 -28.39 9.95
N LEU A 21 -28.28 -28.00 8.72
CA LEU A 21 -29.29 -28.49 7.79
C LEU A 21 -28.60 -29.44 6.81
N PHE A 22 -29.02 -30.67 6.82
CA PHE A 22 -28.57 -31.67 5.87
C PHE A 22 -29.76 -32.14 5.04
N ALA A 23 -29.66 -32.06 3.74
CA ALA A 23 -30.65 -32.58 2.80
C ALA A 23 -29.95 -33.53 1.84
N SER A 24 -30.47 -34.73 1.72
CA SER A 24 -30.00 -35.73 0.78
C SER A 24 -31.20 -36.23 -0.02
N VAL A 25 -31.03 -36.27 -1.33
CA VAL A 25 -31.99 -36.82 -2.27
C VAL A 25 -31.27 -37.93 -3.05
N GLY A 26 -31.82 -39.11 -3.06
CA GLY A 26 -31.21 -40.24 -3.75
C GLY A 26 -32.24 -41.29 -4.08
N TYR A 27 -31.82 -42.22 -4.91
CA TYR A 27 -32.61 -43.41 -5.24
C TYR A 27 -31.90 -44.65 -4.65
N THR A 28 -32.67 -45.48 -3.96
CA THR A 28 -32.15 -46.72 -3.41
C THR A 28 -32.87 -47.88 -4.09
N GLY A 29 -32.11 -48.81 -4.69
CA GLY A 29 -32.67 -50.01 -5.29
C GLY A 29 -32.14 -51.23 -4.54
N GLU A 30 -33.06 -52.09 -4.12
CA GLU A 30 -32.72 -53.33 -3.45
C GLU A 30 -33.28 -54.52 -4.24
N SER A 31 -32.41 -55.38 -4.78
CA SER A 31 -32.80 -56.56 -5.54
C SER A 31 -31.70 -57.62 -5.53
N ARG A 32 -32.10 -58.89 -5.65
CA ARG A 32 -31.16 -60.03 -5.76
C ARG A 32 -30.53 -60.17 -7.14
N GLU A 33 -31.08 -59.53 -8.17
CA GLU A 33 -30.57 -59.55 -9.55
C GLU A 33 -30.23 -58.16 -10.04
N LEU A 34 -29.05 -58.00 -10.65
CA LEU A 34 -28.54 -56.72 -11.12
C LEU A 34 -29.43 -56.02 -12.16
N SER A 35 -30.19 -56.78 -12.95
CA SER A 35 -31.10 -56.24 -13.97
C SER A 35 -32.38 -55.63 -13.39
N SER A 36 -32.79 -56.03 -12.20
CA SER A 36 -34.01 -55.60 -11.52
C SER A 36 -33.80 -54.45 -10.55
N VAL A 37 -32.57 -54.13 -10.18
CA VAL A 37 -32.21 -52.97 -9.32
C VAL A 37 -32.67 -51.65 -9.93
N TYR A 38 -32.57 -51.50 -11.24
CA TYR A 38 -32.94 -50.29 -11.94
C TYR A 38 -34.47 -50.17 -12.23
N ARG A 39 -35.23 -51.22 -12.02
CA ARG A 39 -36.68 -51.23 -12.28
C ARG A 39 -37.53 -50.78 -11.08
N ASN A 40 -37.02 -51.01 -9.86
CA ASN A 40 -37.73 -50.65 -8.62
C ASN A 40 -36.85 -49.70 -7.79
N LEU A 41 -36.65 -48.50 -8.29
CA LEU A 41 -35.97 -47.42 -7.55
C LEU A 41 -36.95 -46.80 -6.57
N GLN A 42 -36.58 -46.81 -5.28
CA GLN A 42 -37.31 -46.11 -4.24
C GLN A 42 -36.69 -44.72 -4.03
N ASP A 43 -37.53 -43.70 -4.05
CA ASP A 43 -37.11 -42.36 -3.69
C ASP A 43 -36.72 -42.31 -2.22
N ASN A 44 -35.51 -41.89 -1.96
CA ASN A 44 -35.00 -41.71 -0.63
C ASN A 44 -34.69 -40.21 -0.43
N GLN A 45 -35.56 -39.52 0.31
CA GLN A 45 -35.39 -38.13 0.64
C GLN A 45 -35.17 -38.01 2.16
N ILE A 46 -34.01 -37.54 2.55
CA ILE A 46 -33.67 -37.34 3.95
C ILE A 46 -33.44 -35.86 4.16
N VAL A 47 -34.26 -35.23 5.01
CA VAL A 47 -34.03 -33.90 5.52
C VAL A 47 -33.75 -33.98 7.01
N GLN A 48 -32.56 -33.59 7.40
CA GLN A 48 -32.13 -33.64 8.80
C GLN A 48 -31.78 -32.23 9.27
N VAL A 49 -32.44 -31.82 10.35
CA VAL A 49 -32.17 -30.55 11.04
C VAL A 49 -31.51 -30.88 12.39
N GLY A 50 -30.25 -30.51 12.53
CA GLY A 50 -29.50 -30.67 13.79
C GLY A 50 -29.30 -29.35 14.47
N VAL A 51 -29.63 -29.25 15.75
CA VAL A 51 -29.32 -28.10 16.61
C VAL A 51 -28.34 -28.54 17.68
N GLN A 52 -27.15 -27.94 17.69
CA GLN A 52 -26.11 -28.24 18.67
C GLN A 52 -25.98 -27.08 19.65
N ILE A 53 -26.36 -27.34 20.92
CA ILE A 53 -26.26 -26.35 21.99
C ILE A 53 -25.26 -26.87 23.02
N PRO A 54 -24.07 -26.24 23.18
CA PRO A 54 -23.13 -26.63 24.23
C PRO A 54 -23.67 -26.24 25.60
N ILE A 55 -23.94 -27.22 26.49
CA ILE A 55 -24.45 -27.02 27.82
C ILE A 55 -23.30 -26.69 28.80
N LEU A 56 -22.17 -27.37 28.65
CA LEU A 56 -20.97 -27.19 29.46
C LEU A 56 -19.76 -27.01 28.55
N ASP A 57 -19.12 -25.85 28.59
CA ASP A 57 -17.96 -25.52 27.76
C ASP A 57 -16.69 -25.20 28.57
N TRP A 58 -16.71 -25.45 29.89
CA TRP A 58 -15.55 -25.27 30.78
C TRP A 58 -14.83 -23.93 30.63
N GLY A 59 -15.56 -22.85 30.34
CA GLY A 59 -15.00 -21.51 30.16
C GLY A 59 -14.39 -21.24 28.75
N LYS A 60 -14.44 -22.19 27.82
CA LYS A 60 -13.93 -22.04 26.47
C LYS A 60 -14.52 -20.83 25.72
N ARG A 61 -15.83 -20.58 25.91
CA ARG A 61 -16.53 -19.41 25.38
C ARG A 61 -15.95 -18.08 25.90
N ARG A 62 -15.74 -17.99 27.22
CA ARG A 62 -15.14 -16.81 27.86
C ARG A 62 -13.72 -16.59 27.35
N GLY A 63 -12.94 -17.66 27.17
CA GLY A 63 -11.62 -17.61 26.57
C GLY A 63 -11.65 -17.05 25.14
N LYS A 64 -12.53 -17.55 24.27
CA LYS A 64 -12.67 -17.08 22.90
C LYS A 64 -13.09 -15.60 22.81
N VAL A 65 -14.04 -15.16 23.66
CA VAL A 65 -14.44 -13.74 23.73
C VAL A 65 -13.28 -12.88 24.20
N ARG A 66 -12.47 -13.34 25.15
CA ARG A 66 -11.28 -12.61 25.61
C ARG A 66 -10.25 -12.47 24.49
N VAL A 67 -9.97 -13.55 23.76
CA VAL A 67 -9.07 -13.52 22.59
C VAL A 67 -9.58 -12.58 21.51
N ALA A 68 -10.89 -12.63 21.19
CA ALA A 68 -11.48 -11.74 20.20
C ALA A 68 -11.37 -10.26 20.61
N LYS A 69 -11.61 -9.95 21.90
CA LYS A 69 -11.41 -8.59 22.43
C LYS A 69 -9.94 -8.15 22.34
N SER A 70 -9.01 -9.01 22.75
CA SER A 70 -7.58 -8.72 22.66
C SER A 70 -7.15 -8.49 21.22
N ASN A 71 -7.60 -9.31 20.27
CA ASN A 71 -7.32 -9.11 18.85
C ASN A 71 -7.88 -7.78 18.33
N ARG A 72 -9.09 -7.39 18.74
CA ARG A 72 -9.66 -6.08 18.41
C ARG A 72 -8.78 -4.96 18.94
N ASP A 73 -8.33 -5.05 20.18
CA ASP A 73 -7.51 -4.01 20.82
C ASP A 73 -6.14 -3.90 20.14
N VAL A 74 -5.55 -5.02 19.68
CA VAL A 74 -4.33 -5.03 18.84
C VAL A 74 -4.58 -4.31 17.52
N VAL A 75 -5.70 -4.59 16.83
CA VAL A 75 -6.03 -3.93 15.57
C VAL A 75 -6.23 -2.42 15.77
N LEU A 76 -6.94 -2.01 16.81
CA LEU A 76 -7.11 -0.59 17.13
C LEU A 76 -5.79 0.11 17.43
N SER A 77 -4.87 -0.56 18.14
CA SER A 77 -3.53 -0.02 18.40
C SER A 77 -2.71 0.12 17.11
N LYS A 78 -2.81 -0.86 16.18
CA LYS A 78 -2.19 -0.76 14.86
C LYS A 78 -2.74 0.42 14.05
N ILE A 79 -4.06 0.59 14.02
CA ILE A 79 -4.67 1.73 13.31
C ILE A 79 -4.18 3.07 13.87
N ARG A 80 -4.09 3.22 15.19
CA ARG A 80 -3.53 4.42 15.81
C ARG A 80 -2.07 4.64 15.43
N GLN A 81 -1.27 3.57 15.41
CA GLN A 81 0.12 3.67 15.00
C GLN A 81 0.25 4.08 13.53
N GLU A 82 -0.55 3.50 12.64
CA GLU A 82 -0.57 3.88 11.23
C GLU A 82 -0.98 5.35 11.01
N GLN A 83 -1.93 5.86 11.80
CA GLN A 83 -2.29 7.28 11.76
C GLN A 83 -1.14 8.19 12.18
N ILE A 84 -0.40 7.80 13.23
CA ILE A 84 0.78 8.55 13.69
C ILE A 84 1.87 8.53 12.62
N ASN A 85 2.17 7.34 12.07
CA ASN A 85 3.15 7.17 11.00
C ASN A 85 2.78 8.02 9.77
N PHE A 86 1.53 7.96 9.34
CA PHE A 86 1.05 8.74 8.19
C PHE A 86 1.23 10.26 8.40
N ASN A 87 0.88 10.78 9.57
CA ASN A 87 1.09 12.20 9.88
C ASN A 87 2.58 12.56 9.90
N GLN A 88 3.42 11.67 10.40
CA GLN A 88 4.86 11.85 10.44
C GLN A 88 5.47 11.82 9.03
N ASP A 89 5.02 10.90 8.19
CA ASP A 89 5.48 10.78 6.80
C ASP A 89 5.11 12.02 5.98
N ILE A 90 3.89 12.55 6.14
CA ILE A 90 3.50 13.82 5.50
C ILE A 90 4.38 14.97 5.98
N PHE A 91 4.61 15.08 7.29
CA PHE A 91 5.45 16.14 7.84
C PHE A 91 6.87 16.10 7.25
N LEU A 92 7.49 14.91 7.25
CA LEU A 92 8.82 14.70 6.68
C LEU A 92 8.85 15.01 5.17
N LEU A 93 7.81 14.64 4.45
CA LEU A 93 7.71 14.88 3.02
C LEU A 93 7.62 16.38 2.69
N VAL A 94 6.87 17.15 3.48
CA VAL A 94 6.80 18.60 3.34
C VAL A 94 8.15 19.26 3.64
N GLU A 95 8.84 18.81 4.68
CA GLU A 95 10.20 19.29 5.00
C GLU A 95 11.20 18.97 3.89
N HIS A 96 11.13 17.75 3.31
CA HIS A 96 11.94 17.39 2.16
C HIS A 96 11.65 18.28 0.94
N PHE A 97 10.38 18.57 0.67
CA PHE A 97 9.98 19.47 -0.42
C PHE A 97 10.53 20.89 -0.23
N ASN A 98 10.41 21.44 0.98
CA ASN A 98 10.93 22.78 1.31
C ASN A 98 12.46 22.85 1.14
N ASN A 99 13.18 21.85 1.65
CA ASN A 99 14.62 21.73 1.46
C ASN A 99 15.00 21.59 -0.01
N GLN A 100 14.23 20.81 -0.76
CA GLN A 100 14.48 20.58 -2.19
C GLN A 100 14.30 21.86 -3.02
N ALA A 101 13.35 22.72 -2.66
CA ALA A 101 13.16 24.01 -3.31
C ALA A 101 14.43 24.90 -3.16
N GLN A 102 15.04 24.90 -1.99
CA GLN A 102 16.31 25.62 -1.75
C GLN A 102 17.48 24.99 -2.52
N GLN A 103 17.58 23.65 -2.54
CA GLN A 103 18.63 22.95 -3.27
C GLN A 103 18.52 23.20 -4.78
N LEU A 104 17.31 23.29 -5.31
CA LEU A 104 17.08 23.62 -6.73
C LEU A 104 17.59 25.03 -7.06
N GLU A 105 17.31 26.01 -6.20
CA GLU A 105 17.79 27.41 -6.42
C GLU A 105 19.32 27.45 -6.41
N ILE A 106 19.97 26.83 -5.42
CA ILE A 106 21.44 26.73 -5.34
C ILE A 106 22.02 26.02 -6.56
N ALA A 107 21.42 24.92 -7.00
CA ALA A 107 21.90 24.18 -8.16
C ALA A 107 21.75 24.99 -9.47
N LYS A 108 20.68 25.79 -9.60
CA LYS A 108 20.45 26.69 -10.72
C LYS A 108 21.51 27.81 -10.77
N GLU A 109 21.83 28.43 -9.63
CA GLU A 109 22.89 29.43 -9.56
C GLU A 109 24.25 28.83 -9.89
N ALA A 110 24.56 27.64 -9.34
CA ALA A 110 25.80 26.92 -9.62
C ALA A 110 25.97 26.58 -11.11
N ASP A 111 24.89 26.15 -11.78
CA ASP A 111 24.88 25.91 -13.23
C ASP A 111 25.18 27.22 -13.99
N GLY A 112 24.58 28.34 -13.61
CA GLY A 112 24.84 29.65 -14.21
C GLY A 112 26.30 30.09 -14.08
N ILE A 113 26.88 29.97 -12.87
CA ILE A 113 28.28 30.29 -12.59
C ILE A 113 29.23 29.39 -13.39
N ALA A 114 28.95 28.08 -13.42
CA ALA A 114 29.79 27.13 -14.17
C ALA A 114 29.75 27.39 -15.67
N GLN A 115 28.62 27.77 -16.24
CA GLN A 115 28.49 28.17 -17.64
C GLN A 115 29.32 29.43 -17.93
N GLN A 116 29.25 30.44 -17.06
CA GLN A 116 30.03 31.66 -17.22
C GLN A 116 31.52 31.37 -17.10
N ARG A 117 31.95 30.58 -16.12
CA ARG A 117 33.34 30.14 -15.97
C ARG A 117 33.85 29.45 -17.23
N TYR A 118 33.08 28.52 -17.79
CA TYR A 118 33.45 27.85 -19.04
C TYR A 118 33.63 28.81 -20.20
N LYS A 119 32.72 29.78 -20.42
CA LYS A 119 32.86 30.82 -21.43
C LYS A 119 34.13 31.61 -21.26
N THR A 120 34.45 32.09 -20.07
CA THR A 120 35.68 32.80 -19.76
C THR A 120 36.92 31.94 -20.01
N SER A 121 36.84 30.63 -19.67
CA SER A 121 37.91 29.68 -19.94
C SER A 121 38.19 29.50 -21.44
N ILE A 122 37.15 29.45 -22.28
CA ILE A 122 37.31 29.43 -23.76
C ILE A 122 38.04 30.67 -24.24
N GLU A 123 37.62 31.88 -23.81
CA GLU A 123 38.22 33.14 -24.20
C GLU A 123 39.71 33.21 -23.79
N THR A 124 40.00 32.76 -22.58
CA THR A 124 41.35 32.71 -22.01
C THR A 124 42.23 31.68 -22.69
N PHE A 125 41.68 30.55 -23.11
CA PHE A 125 42.37 29.54 -23.90
C PHE A 125 42.76 30.06 -25.31
N LEU A 126 41.83 30.76 -25.98
CA LEU A 126 42.06 31.32 -27.30
C LEU A 126 43.24 32.32 -27.32
N ILE A 127 43.45 33.04 -26.24
CA ILE A 127 44.60 33.96 -26.12
C ILE A 127 45.84 33.28 -25.52
N GLY A 128 45.84 31.95 -25.33
CA GLY A 128 46.97 31.15 -24.91
C GLY A 128 47.36 31.27 -23.43
N LYS A 129 46.46 31.77 -22.55
CA LYS A 129 46.73 31.99 -21.14
C LYS A 129 46.45 30.77 -20.26
N ILE A 130 45.66 29.84 -20.73
CA ILE A 130 45.38 28.56 -20.03
C ILE A 130 45.66 27.39 -20.96
N ASN A 131 45.87 26.22 -20.41
CA ASN A 131 46.14 25.00 -21.15
C ASN A 131 44.85 24.22 -21.44
N THR A 132 44.94 23.15 -22.25
CA THR A 132 43.79 22.28 -22.59
C THR A 132 43.21 21.56 -21.38
N LEU A 133 44.04 21.26 -20.37
CA LEU A 133 43.55 20.58 -19.15
C LEU A 133 42.65 21.51 -18.36
N ASP A 134 43.02 22.77 -18.19
CA ASP A 134 42.20 23.78 -17.49
C ASP A 134 40.87 24.01 -18.21
N LEU A 135 40.87 24.02 -19.53
CA LEU A 135 39.64 24.15 -20.33
C LEU A 135 38.73 22.91 -20.17
N ASN A 136 39.33 21.71 -20.17
CA ASN A 136 38.59 20.47 -19.97
C ASN A 136 37.96 20.38 -18.54
N ASP A 137 38.69 20.84 -17.54
CA ASP A 137 38.17 20.90 -16.17
C ASP A 137 37.00 21.87 -16.05
N ALA A 138 37.08 23.03 -16.70
CA ALA A 138 35.97 23.98 -16.77
C ALA A 138 34.73 23.40 -17.49
N GLN A 139 34.96 22.60 -18.54
CA GLN A 139 33.87 21.90 -19.24
C GLN A 139 33.21 20.83 -18.37
N ASN A 140 34.03 20.00 -17.72
CA ASN A 140 33.52 18.95 -16.83
C ASN A 140 32.74 19.56 -15.67
N ALA A 141 33.22 20.63 -15.07
CA ALA A 141 32.52 21.34 -14.00
C ALA A 141 31.17 21.91 -14.46
N LYS A 142 31.12 22.48 -15.67
CA LYS A 142 29.85 22.95 -16.28
C LYS A 142 28.86 21.79 -16.49
N ASP A 143 29.32 20.66 -17.04
CA ASP A 143 28.47 19.52 -17.32
C ASP A 143 27.98 18.83 -16.04
N GLU A 144 28.79 18.81 -14.98
CA GLU A 144 28.40 18.33 -13.67
C GLU A 144 27.37 19.24 -13.00
N ALA A 145 27.57 20.55 -13.00
CA ALA A 145 26.62 21.53 -12.47
C ALA A 145 25.27 21.42 -13.21
N ARG A 146 25.30 21.25 -14.53
CA ARG A 146 24.09 21.07 -15.33
C ARG A 146 23.35 19.78 -14.97
N ARG A 147 24.05 18.66 -14.84
CA ARG A 147 23.44 17.38 -14.41
C ARG A 147 22.83 17.50 -13.02
N LYS A 148 23.51 18.17 -12.10
CA LYS A 148 23.00 18.41 -10.75
C LYS A 148 21.74 19.25 -10.78
N HIS A 149 21.70 20.37 -11.50
CA HIS A 149 20.50 21.18 -11.65
C HIS A 149 19.29 20.37 -12.18
N ILE A 150 19.49 19.55 -13.21
CA ILE A 150 18.44 18.68 -13.76
C ILE A 150 17.96 17.66 -12.72
N SER A 151 18.88 17.07 -11.96
CA SER A 151 18.56 16.12 -10.89
C SER A 151 17.73 16.77 -9.78
N GLU A 152 18.13 17.96 -9.31
CA GLU A 152 17.39 18.69 -8.28
C GLU A 152 15.99 19.13 -8.75
N LEU A 153 15.87 19.51 -10.05
CA LEU A 153 14.58 19.80 -10.66
C LEU A 153 13.66 18.57 -10.68
N TYR A 154 14.23 17.40 -11.01
CA TYR A 154 13.48 16.15 -10.99
C TYR A 154 12.96 15.85 -9.57
N TYR A 155 13.82 15.93 -8.54
CA TYR A 155 13.41 15.67 -7.16
C TYR A 155 12.39 16.69 -6.64
N TYR A 156 12.47 17.94 -7.05
CA TYR A 156 11.47 18.96 -6.74
C TYR A 156 10.07 18.55 -7.22
N TRP A 157 9.94 18.15 -8.49
CA TRP A 157 8.67 17.67 -9.03
C TRP A 157 8.25 16.33 -8.44
N TYR A 158 9.20 15.44 -8.16
CA TYR A 158 8.93 14.17 -7.50
C TYR A 158 8.25 14.37 -6.14
N TYR A 159 8.81 15.20 -5.26
CA TYR A 159 8.21 15.49 -3.95
C TYR A 159 6.88 16.23 -4.07
N PHE A 160 6.76 17.16 -5.02
CA PHE A 160 5.50 17.85 -5.29
C PHE A 160 4.36 16.87 -5.63
N TYR A 161 4.59 15.97 -6.59
CA TYR A 161 3.59 14.97 -6.97
C TYR A 161 3.36 13.93 -5.88
N GLN A 162 4.35 13.61 -5.07
CA GLN A 162 4.20 12.71 -3.94
C GLN A 162 3.29 13.30 -2.85
N ILE A 163 3.44 14.58 -2.50
CA ILE A 163 2.54 15.29 -1.59
C ILE A 163 1.13 15.29 -2.17
N ARG A 164 0.99 15.65 -3.44
CA ARG A 164 -0.29 15.68 -4.14
C ARG A 164 -1.01 14.32 -4.11
N SER A 165 -0.27 13.24 -4.34
CA SER A 165 -0.79 11.87 -4.31
C SER A 165 -1.23 11.43 -2.90
N LEU A 166 -0.48 11.79 -1.86
CA LEU A 166 -0.79 11.42 -0.48
C LEU A 166 -1.94 12.23 0.11
N THR A 167 -2.04 13.51 -0.26
CA THR A 167 -3.09 14.40 0.24
C THR A 167 -4.37 14.35 -0.58
N LEU A 168 -4.32 13.76 -1.79
CA LEU A 168 -5.41 13.79 -2.79
C LEU A 168 -5.88 15.21 -3.09
N TRP A 169 -4.97 16.19 -3.00
CA TRP A 169 -5.26 17.61 -3.18
C TRP A 169 -4.43 18.19 -4.31
N ASP A 170 -5.08 18.91 -5.22
CA ASP A 170 -4.38 19.68 -6.25
C ASP A 170 -4.09 21.10 -5.75
N PHE A 171 -2.84 21.35 -5.37
CA PHE A 171 -2.40 22.65 -4.85
C PHE A 171 -2.39 23.77 -5.90
N GLN A 172 -2.38 23.45 -7.20
CA GLN A 172 -2.45 24.43 -8.28
C GLN A 172 -3.88 24.83 -8.58
N ALA A 173 -4.79 23.87 -8.66
CA ALA A 173 -6.20 24.12 -8.90
C ALA A 173 -6.99 24.41 -7.60
N ASN A 174 -6.39 24.15 -6.44
CA ASN A 174 -7.01 24.25 -5.11
C ASN A 174 -8.32 23.44 -4.99
N THR A 175 -8.28 22.22 -5.52
CA THR A 175 -9.42 21.28 -5.56
C THR A 175 -8.97 19.89 -5.12
N GLU A 176 -9.91 19.09 -4.63
CA GLU A 176 -9.66 17.67 -4.39
C GLU A 176 -9.45 16.93 -5.73
N LEU A 177 -8.57 15.93 -5.71
CA LEU A 177 -8.38 15.03 -6.83
C LEU A 177 -9.45 13.94 -6.77
N GLU A 178 -10.25 13.78 -7.83
CA GLU A 178 -11.21 12.68 -7.99
C GLU A 178 -10.51 11.34 -8.29
#